data_4b65dd502d0d7dbe95613b6fad562955
#
_entry.id   4b65dd502d0d7dbe95613b6fad562955
#
_cell.length_a   1.000
_cell.length_b   1.000
_cell.length_c   1.000
_cell.angle_alpha   90.00
_cell.angle_beta   90.00
_cell.angle_gamma   90.00
#
_symmetry.space_group_name_H-M   'P 1'
#
loop_
_entity.id
_entity.type
_entity.pdbx_description
1 polymer ?
#
loop_
_entity_poly.entity_id
_entity_poly.type
_entity_poly.pdbx_seq_one_letter_code
_entity_poly.pdbx_strand_id
1 'polypeptide(L)'
;MRVCAFLTVAASLLFCQCQHSRTESNGGQPIVYLMPDDWCYLDEVAPLVKVDLKYCGNDNFVGRPIDGYTTGKRAILRRDTAEAMKRASEALAKEGLGLLVWDAYRPARAMKDFYAWSMTDDDHTKAKFYPNITKRGIYENRYIGLQSEHSWGVAVDITLINLKTGRELDMGGRHDLLDESSATCSPLITERQQANRLKLRDAMDAVGMRNYSKEWWHYYLNERGTCYQYNFPLNDELLTH
;
A
#
# COMPACT_ATOMS: atom_id res chain seq x y z
N MET A 1 -59.70 -34.53 31.68
CA MET A 1 -59.42 -33.83 30.40
C MET A 1 -58.29 -32.88 30.66
N ARG A 2 -57.07 -33.16 30.17
CA ARG A 2 -55.86 -32.31 30.26
C ARG A 2 -55.69 -31.66 28.89
N VAL A 3 -55.74 -30.33 28.84
CA VAL A 3 -55.47 -29.55 27.64
C VAL A 3 -53.99 -29.23 27.60
N CYS A 4 -53.29 -29.79 26.59
CA CYS A 4 -51.88 -29.43 26.28
C CYS A 4 -51.86 -28.11 25.48
N ALA A 5 -51.22 -27.09 26.02
CA ALA A 5 -50.90 -25.87 25.31
C ALA A 5 -49.57 -26.06 24.53
N PHE A 6 -49.63 -25.96 23.21
CA PHE A 6 -48.47 -25.91 22.36
C PHE A 6 -47.89 -24.48 22.36
N LEU A 7 -46.69 -24.32 22.89
CA LEU A 7 -45.91 -23.09 22.68
C LEU A 7 -45.18 -23.20 21.33
N THR A 8 -45.57 -22.37 20.41
CA THR A 8 -44.84 -22.12 19.16
C THR A 8 -43.71 -21.12 19.41
N VAL A 9 -42.46 -21.61 19.39
CA VAL A 9 -41.29 -20.77 19.40
C VAL A 9 -41.06 -20.27 17.98
N ALA A 10 -41.27 -18.98 17.76
CA ALA A 10 -40.90 -18.30 16.51
C ALA A 10 -39.37 -18.11 16.49
N ALA A 11 -38.67 -18.91 15.70
CA ALA A 11 -37.27 -18.68 15.41
C ALA A 11 -37.13 -17.51 14.45
N SER A 12 -36.70 -16.37 14.97
CA SER A 12 -36.31 -15.20 14.17
C SER A 12 -35.00 -15.54 13.45
N LEU A 13 -35.09 -15.92 12.17
CA LEU A 13 -33.95 -15.99 11.26
C LEU A 13 -33.47 -14.56 10.99
N LEU A 14 -32.40 -14.16 11.67
CA LEU A 14 -31.60 -13.01 11.26
C LEU A 14 -30.94 -13.36 9.91
N PHE A 15 -31.55 -12.92 8.82
CA PHE A 15 -30.90 -12.85 7.54
C PHE A 15 -29.81 -11.78 7.62
N CYS A 16 -28.57 -12.22 7.85
CA CYS A 16 -27.40 -11.38 7.55
C CYS A 16 -27.38 -11.20 6.03
N GLN A 17 -27.86 -10.04 5.57
CA GLN A 17 -27.72 -9.62 4.17
C GLN A 17 -26.23 -9.34 3.92
N CYS A 18 -25.46 -10.37 3.54
CA CYS A 18 -24.23 -10.15 2.81
C CYS A 18 -24.57 -9.40 1.53
N GLN A 19 -24.30 -8.10 1.50
CA GLN A 19 -24.34 -7.33 0.27
C GLN A 19 -23.36 -7.98 -0.70
N HIS A 20 -23.89 -8.47 -1.81
CA HIS A 20 -23.13 -9.15 -2.85
C HIS A 20 -22.17 -8.14 -3.48
N SER A 21 -20.95 -8.07 -2.99
CA SER A 21 -19.84 -7.46 -3.74
C SER A 21 -19.73 -8.23 -5.06
N ARG A 22 -19.79 -7.53 -6.20
CA ARG A 22 -19.52 -8.15 -7.50
C ARG A 22 -18.12 -8.72 -7.47
N THR A 23 -18.00 -10.04 -7.48
CA THR A 23 -16.73 -10.75 -7.55
C THR A 23 -16.51 -11.25 -8.96
N GLU A 24 -15.45 -10.79 -9.61
CA GLU A 24 -14.92 -11.39 -10.83
C GLU A 24 -13.69 -12.20 -10.47
N SER A 25 -13.46 -13.34 -11.08
CA SER A 25 -12.24 -14.12 -10.87
C SER A 25 -11.23 -13.83 -11.98
N ASN A 26 -10.00 -13.47 -11.60
CA ASN A 26 -8.88 -13.41 -12.51
C ASN A 26 -7.79 -14.35 -11.97
N GLY A 27 -7.57 -15.47 -12.62
CA GLY A 27 -6.54 -16.43 -12.18
C GLY A 27 -6.82 -17.14 -10.86
N GLY A 28 -8.09 -17.33 -10.46
CA GLY A 28 -8.50 -18.14 -9.31
C GLY A 28 -8.76 -17.39 -8.01
N GLN A 29 -8.52 -16.07 -7.93
CA GLN A 29 -8.86 -15.28 -6.73
C GLN A 29 -9.97 -14.26 -7.04
N PRO A 30 -11.00 -14.14 -6.17
CA PRO A 30 -12.06 -13.16 -6.36
C PRO A 30 -11.52 -11.72 -6.21
N ILE A 31 -12.04 -10.82 -7.05
CA ILE A 31 -11.75 -9.38 -6.99
C ILE A 31 -12.92 -8.68 -6.32
N VAL A 32 -12.63 -7.87 -5.30
CA VAL A 32 -13.63 -7.09 -4.56
C VAL A 32 -13.60 -5.64 -5.02
N TYR A 33 -14.77 -5.10 -5.39
CA TYR A 33 -14.91 -3.74 -5.95
C TYR A 33 -15.43 -2.70 -4.97
N LEU A 34 -15.73 -3.12 -3.73
CA LEU A 34 -16.18 -2.22 -2.67
C LEU A 34 -15.14 -2.21 -1.55
N MET A 35 -14.95 -1.07 -0.93
CA MET A 35 -14.09 -0.96 0.24
C MET A 35 -14.73 -1.70 1.42
N PRO A 36 -14.03 -2.65 2.06
CA PRO A 36 -14.56 -3.37 3.22
C PRO A 36 -14.65 -2.49 4.47
N ASP A 37 -15.51 -2.87 5.42
CA ASP A 37 -15.73 -2.14 6.67
C ASP A 37 -14.49 -2.09 7.59
N ASP A 38 -13.57 -3.05 7.46
CA ASP A 38 -12.31 -3.11 8.20
C ASP A 38 -11.18 -2.27 7.58
N TRP A 39 -11.48 -1.51 6.53
CA TRP A 39 -10.58 -0.55 5.91
C TRP A 39 -10.89 0.88 6.37
N CYS A 40 -9.94 1.78 6.20
CA CYS A 40 -10.10 3.17 6.60
C CYS A 40 -9.20 4.11 5.78
N TYR A 41 -9.49 5.38 5.82
CA TYR A 41 -8.54 6.40 5.41
C TYR A 41 -7.47 6.56 6.48
N LEU A 42 -6.21 6.63 6.03
CA LEU A 42 -5.04 6.71 6.91
C LEU A 42 -5.06 7.95 7.80
N ASP A 43 -5.48 9.09 7.28
CA ASP A 43 -5.55 10.37 8.00
C ASP A 43 -6.56 10.36 9.16
N GLU A 44 -7.59 9.50 9.12
CA GLU A 44 -8.53 9.33 10.23
C GLU A 44 -7.94 8.55 11.41
N VAL A 45 -6.98 7.66 11.15
CA VAL A 45 -6.37 6.80 12.17
C VAL A 45 -4.99 7.31 12.58
N ALA A 46 -4.18 7.77 11.63
CA ALA A 46 -2.81 8.21 11.80
C ALA A 46 -2.57 9.65 11.28
N PRO A 47 -3.14 10.68 11.91
CA PRO A 47 -3.15 12.06 11.39
C PRO A 47 -1.76 12.72 11.33
N LEU A 48 -0.74 12.14 11.97
CA LEU A 48 0.65 12.61 11.90
C LEU A 48 1.35 12.18 10.59
N VAL A 49 0.82 11.19 9.90
CA VAL A 49 1.38 10.69 8.64
C VAL A 49 1.01 11.62 7.49
N LYS A 50 1.99 11.99 6.68
CA LYS A 50 1.77 12.78 5.46
C LYS A 50 1.55 11.84 4.28
N VAL A 51 0.83 12.32 3.27
CA VAL A 51 0.48 11.55 2.06
C VAL A 51 0.82 12.35 0.81
N ASP A 52 1.50 11.70 -0.14
CA ASP A 52 1.81 12.20 -1.48
C ASP A 52 1.84 11.01 -2.46
N LEU A 53 0.65 10.49 -2.82
CA LEU A 53 0.51 9.29 -3.65
C LEU A 53 1.07 9.53 -5.06
N LYS A 54 2.20 8.93 -5.38
CA LYS A 54 2.96 9.16 -6.62
C LYS A 54 2.24 8.69 -7.88
N TYR A 55 1.42 7.66 -7.76
CA TYR A 55 0.72 7.08 -8.92
C TYR A 55 -0.49 7.89 -9.40
N CYS A 56 -0.88 8.93 -8.65
CA CYS A 56 -1.88 9.91 -9.11
C CYS A 56 -1.30 10.96 -10.08
N GLY A 57 0.01 11.04 -10.20
CA GLY A 57 0.74 12.00 -11.03
C GLY A 57 1.67 11.35 -12.05
N ASN A 58 2.57 12.15 -12.59
CA ASN A 58 3.54 11.72 -13.60
C ASN A 58 4.90 11.32 -13.00
N ASP A 59 5.14 11.57 -11.70
CA ASP A 59 6.42 11.28 -11.06
C ASP A 59 6.48 9.85 -10.52
N ASN A 60 6.33 8.88 -11.42
CA ASN A 60 6.43 7.45 -11.18
C ASN A 60 7.13 6.76 -12.36
N PHE A 61 7.47 5.48 -12.25
CA PHE A 61 8.23 4.76 -13.26
C PHE A 61 7.51 4.58 -14.60
N VAL A 62 6.18 4.72 -14.64
CA VAL A 62 5.37 4.68 -15.87
C VAL A 62 5.37 6.04 -16.59
N GLY A 63 5.50 7.15 -15.82
CA GLY A 63 5.54 8.53 -16.34
C GLY A 63 4.17 9.15 -16.60
N ARG A 64 3.09 8.56 -16.08
CA ARG A 64 1.71 9.06 -16.16
C ARG A 64 0.89 8.60 -14.96
N PRO A 65 -0.30 9.17 -14.73
CA PRO A 65 -1.24 8.61 -13.75
C PRO A 65 -1.58 7.16 -14.04
N ILE A 66 -1.72 6.35 -12.99
CA ILE A 66 -1.98 4.92 -13.06
C ILE A 66 -3.48 4.65 -12.92
N ASP A 67 -3.98 3.66 -13.65
CA ASP A 67 -5.40 3.28 -13.59
C ASP A 67 -5.82 2.90 -12.17
N GLY A 68 -6.91 3.51 -11.72
CA GLY A 68 -7.47 3.33 -10.37
C GLY A 68 -7.01 4.37 -9.34
N TYR A 69 -6.03 5.23 -9.69
CA TYR A 69 -5.62 6.38 -8.88
C TYR A 69 -6.26 7.66 -9.41
N THR A 70 -7.30 8.14 -8.77
CA THR A 70 -8.03 9.35 -9.20
C THR A 70 -7.65 10.59 -8.41
N THR A 71 -7.15 10.41 -7.18
CA THR A 71 -6.71 11.49 -6.30
C THR A 71 -5.53 11.03 -5.44
N GLY A 72 -4.62 11.93 -5.14
CA GLY A 72 -3.43 11.68 -4.36
C GLY A 72 -3.48 12.21 -2.93
N LYS A 73 -4.65 12.67 -2.47
CA LYS A 73 -4.77 13.39 -1.20
C LYS A 73 -4.91 12.48 0.01
N ARG A 74 -5.58 11.34 -0.15
CA ARG A 74 -5.85 10.43 0.96
C ARG A 74 -5.40 9.01 0.62
N ALA A 75 -4.69 8.38 1.54
CA ALA A 75 -4.30 6.98 1.47
C ALA A 75 -5.35 6.10 2.17
N ILE A 76 -5.59 4.92 1.62
CA ILE A 76 -6.51 3.92 2.19
C ILE A 76 -5.68 2.70 2.61
N LEU A 77 -5.99 2.11 3.76
CA LEU A 77 -5.36 0.90 4.28
C LEU A 77 -6.38 0.06 5.04
N ARG A 78 -6.04 -1.19 5.27
CA ARG A 78 -6.70 -1.96 6.34
C ARG A 78 -6.45 -1.27 7.68
N ARG A 79 -7.43 -1.36 8.57
CA ARG A 79 -7.38 -0.68 9.88
C ARG A 79 -6.19 -1.12 10.73
N ASP A 80 -5.84 -2.40 10.72
CA ASP A 80 -4.67 -2.94 11.45
C ASP A 80 -3.35 -2.34 10.94
N THR A 81 -3.22 -2.17 9.62
CA THR A 81 -2.06 -1.51 8.98
C THR A 81 -2.01 -0.02 9.33
N ALA A 82 -3.16 0.67 9.27
CA ALA A 82 -3.24 2.07 9.65
C ALA A 82 -2.89 2.30 11.13
N GLU A 83 -3.31 1.40 12.02
CA GLU A 83 -2.94 1.44 13.45
C GLU A 83 -1.44 1.16 13.68
N ALA A 84 -0.81 0.30 12.87
CA ALA A 84 0.64 0.13 12.90
C ALA A 84 1.35 1.42 12.46
N MET A 85 0.89 2.05 11.38
CA MET A 85 1.42 3.34 10.91
C MET A 85 1.28 4.44 11.95
N LYS A 86 0.15 4.50 12.68
CA LYS A 86 -0.06 5.43 13.80
C LYS A 86 1.02 5.25 14.86
N ARG A 87 1.20 4.02 15.36
CA ARG A 87 2.20 3.74 16.41
C ARG A 87 3.62 4.11 15.95
N ALA A 88 4.00 3.79 14.72
CA ALA A 88 5.31 4.14 14.16
C ALA A 88 5.48 5.66 14.08
N SER A 89 4.49 6.39 13.57
CA SER A 89 4.53 7.85 13.44
C SER A 89 4.62 8.55 14.79
N GLU A 90 3.88 8.10 15.82
CA GLU A 90 3.92 8.63 17.18
C GLU A 90 5.29 8.40 17.84
N ALA A 91 5.93 7.26 17.58
CA ALA A 91 7.27 6.97 18.10
C ALA A 91 8.32 7.88 17.42
N LEU A 92 8.29 8.00 16.09
CA LEU A 92 9.20 8.85 15.32
C LEU A 92 9.05 10.34 15.65
N ALA A 93 7.83 10.78 15.93
CA ALA A 93 7.56 12.19 16.26
C ALA A 93 8.32 12.65 17.52
N LYS A 94 8.59 11.77 18.49
CA LYS A 94 9.40 12.06 19.69
C LYS A 94 10.86 12.38 19.34
N GLU A 95 11.33 11.96 18.15
CA GLU A 95 12.65 12.23 17.64
C GLU A 95 12.65 13.37 16.60
N GLY A 96 11.52 14.06 16.42
CA GLY A 96 11.36 15.12 15.41
C GLY A 96 11.25 14.58 13.97
N LEU A 97 10.95 13.30 13.80
CA LEU A 97 10.78 12.64 12.51
C LEU A 97 9.31 12.31 12.27
N GLY A 98 8.91 12.26 11.00
CA GLY A 98 7.59 11.84 10.57
C GLY A 98 7.67 10.87 9.41
N LEU A 99 6.50 10.33 9.03
CA LEU A 99 6.34 9.47 7.86
C LEU A 99 5.66 10.23 6.73
N LEU A 100 6.12 9.99 5.49
CA LEU A 100 5.46 10.39 4.25
C LEU A 100 5.15 9.13 3.45
N VAL A 101 3.89 8.93 3.10
CA VAL A 101 3.40 7.80 2.30
C VAL A 101 3.38 8.19 0.83
N TRP A 102 4.02 7.38 -0.01
CA TRP A 102 4.04 7.51 -1.48
C TRP A 102 3.08 6.56 -2.17
N ASP A 103 2.80 5.39 -1.54
CA ASP A 103 1.76 4.46 -1.94
C ASP A 103 1.23 3.68 -0.72
N ALA A 104 -0.05 3.29 -0.81
CA ALA A 104 -0.75 2.52 0.21
C ALA A 104 -1.60 1.44 -0.45
N TYR A 105 -2.93 1.48 -0.33
CA TYR A 105 -3.76 0.62 -1.14
C TYR A 105 -3.57 0.90 -2.63
N ARG A 106 -3.27 -0.14 -3.39
CA ARG A 106 -3.11 -0.14 -4.86
C ARG A 106 -4.20 -1.01 -5.48
N PRO A 107 -5.14 -0.44 -6.24
CA PRO A 107 -6.18 -1.23 -6.92
C PRO A 107 -5.58 -2.30 -7.83
N ALA A 108 -6.20 -3.48 -7.90
CA ALA A 108 -5.69 -4.57 -8.74
C ALA A 108 -5.58 -4.19 -10.23
N ARG A 109 -6.38 -3.20 -10.69
CA ARG A 109 -6.26 -2.66 -12.06
C ARG A 109 -4.94 -1.95 -12.30
N ALA A 110 -4.35 -1.33 -11.28
CA ALA A 110 -3.03 -0.70 -11.38
C ALA A 110 -1.93 -1.73 -11.72
N MET A 111 -2.01 -2.95 -11.17
CA MET A 111 -1.07 -4.02 -11.51
C MET A 111 -1.19 -4.45 -12.98
N LYS A 112 -2.42 -4.45 -13.53
CA LYS A 112 -2.64 -4.70 -14.97
C LYS A 112 -2.09 -3.57 -15.83
N ASP A 113 -2.22 -2.33 -15.37
CA ASP A 113 -1.69 -1.14 -16.06
C ASP A 113 -0.16 -1.15 -16.08
N PHE A 114 0.51 -1.48 -14.97
CA PHE A 114 1.95 -1.68 -14.93
C PHE A 114 2.42 -2.77 -15.91
N TYR A 115 1.68 -3.89 -15.95
CA TYR A 115 2.00 -4.97 -16.88
C TYR A 115 1.83 -4.51 -18.34
N ALA A 116 0.72 -3.85 -18.69
CA ALA A 116 0.49 -3.32 -20.03
C ALA A 116 1.59 -2.32 -20.44
N TRP A 117 1.99 -1.40 -19.55
CA TRP A 117 3.09 -0.49 -19.77
C TRP A 117 4.41 -1.23 -20.04
N SER A 118 4.68 -2.30 -19.30
CA SER A 118 5.94 -3.06 -19.46
C SER A 118 6.08 -3.71 -20.83
N MET A 119 4.97 -3.89 -21.55
CA MET A 119 4.93 -4.45 -22.92
C MET A 119 5.09 -3.38 -24.01
N THR A 120 5.24 -2.11 -23.65
CA THR A 120 5.48 -1.01 -24.63
C THR A 120 6.97 -0.75 -24.80
N ASP A 121 7.34 -0.13 -25.93
CA ASP A 121 8.72 0.28 -26.23
C ASP A 121 9.09 1.67 -25.65
N ASP A 122 8.15 2.33 -24.96
CA ASP A 122 8.37 3.66 -24.38
C ASP A 122 9.27 3.59 -23.14
N ASP A 123 10.48 4.08 -23.28
CA ASP A 123 11.54 4.07 -22.26
C ASP A 123 11.85 5.47 -21.68
N HIS A 124 10.96 6.48 -21.87
CA HIS A 124 11.25 7.87 -21.49
C HIS A 124 11.55 8.06 -19.99
N THR A 125 11.07 7.17 -19.12
CA THR A 125 11.33 7.19 -17.68
C THR A 125 12.55 6.37 -17.26
N LYS A 126 13.17 5.61 -18.18
CA LYS A 126 14.23 4.64 -17.92
C LYS A 126 15.39 5.24 -17.13
N ALA A 127 15.95 6.34 -17.62
CA ALA A 127 17.12 6.97 -16.99
C ALA A 127 16.87 7.38 -15.52
N LYS A 128 15.61 7.62 -15.16
CA LYS A 128 15.21 8.11 -13.85
C LYS A 128 14.82 6.99 -12.88
N PHE A 129 14.20 5.91 -13.37
CA PHE A 129 13.56 4.92 -12.52
C PHE A 129 14.13 3.49 -12.66
N TYR A 130 14.69 3.10 -13.82
CA TYR A 130 15.23 1.75 -14.04
C TYR A 130 16.45 1.77 -14.97
N PRO A 131 17.49 2.58 -14.61
CA PRO A 131 18.59 2.87 -15.53
C PRO A 131 19.36 1.63 -15.99
N ASN A 132 19.48 0.63 -15.13
CA ASN A 132 20.34 -0.53 -15.32
C ASN A 132 19.60 -1.82 -15.71
N ILE A 133 18.26 -1.77 -15.83
CA ILE A 133 17.45 -2.94 -16.20
C ILE A 133 16.50 -2.62 -17.35
N THR A 134 15.97 -3.66 -17.98
CA THR A 134 14.89 -3.55 -18.98
C THR A 134 13.52 -3.65 -18.30
N LYS A 135 12.45 -3.22 -18.95
CA LYS A 135 11.08 -3.41 -18.46
C LYS A 135 10.79 -4.88 -18.15
N ARG A 136 11.23 -5.81 -18.98
CA ARG A 136 11.14 -7.24 -18.72
C ARG A 136 11.92 -7.64 -17.46
N GLY A 137 13.13 -7.09 -17.31
CA GLY A 137 13.97 -7.30 -16.12
C GLY A 137 13.33 -6.83 -14.82
N ILE A 138 12.41 -5.85 -14.85
CA ILE A 138 11.65 -5.41 -13.68
C ILE A 138 10.86 -6.57 -13.07
N TYR A 139 10.17 -7.37 -13.90
CA TYR A 139 9.42 -8.55 -13.46
C TYR A 139 10.35 -9.73 -13.13
N GLU A 140 11.35 -10.01 -13.96
CA GLU A 140 12.31 -11.11 -13.76
C GLU A 140 13.08 -10.94 -12.45
N ASN A 141 13.44 -9.70 -12.09
CA ASN A 141 14.11 -9.38 -10.84
C ASN A 141 13.16 -9.15 -9.67
N ARG A 142 11.84 -9.32 -9.87
CA ARG A 142 10.81 -9.19 -8.83
C ARG A 142 10.74 -7.80 -8.16
N TYR A 143 11.03 -6.74 -8.89
CA TYR A 143 10.70 -5.39 -8.45
C TYR A 143 9.19 -5.14 -8.52
N ILE A 144 8.50 -5.71 -9.53
CA ILE A 144 7.04 -5.67 -9.63
C ILE A 144 6.55 -7.10 -9.88
N GLY A 145 5.50 -7.50 -9.18
CA GLY A 145 4.79 -8.77 -9.37
C GLY A 145 3.50 -8.60 -10.16
N LEU A 146 2.81 -9.70 -10.46
CA LEU A 146 1.44 -9.69 -10.97
C LEU A 146 0.40 -9.46 -9.86
N GLN A 147 0.81 -9.65 -8.61
CA GLN A 147 0.04 -9.40 -7.40
C GLN A 147 0.90 -8.58 -6.45
N SER A 148 0.26 -7.81 -5.57
CA SER A 148 0.95 -6.93 -4.63
C SER A 148 0.26 -6.91 -3.29
N GLU A 149 1.04 -6.85 -2.22
CA GLU A 149 0.60 -6.62 -0.85
C GLU A 149 -0.19 -5.30 -0.71
N HIS A 150 0.12 -4.31 -1.53
CA HIS A 150 -0.65 -3.07 -1.63
C HIS A 150 -2.12 -3.32 -2.02
N SER A 151 -2.39 -4.29 -2.91
CA SER A 151 -3.76 -4.62 -3.31
C SER A 151 -4.58 -5.31 -2.21
N TRP A 152 -3.93 -5.72 -1.12
CA TRP A 152 -4.57 -6.26 0.09
C TRP A 152 -4.67 -5.23 1.22
N GLY A 153 -4.23 -3.99 1.00
CA GLY A 153 -4.25 -2.91 1.99
C GLY A 153 -3.32 -3.11 3.18
N VAL A 154 -2.33 -4.00 3.04
CA VAL A 154 -1.37 -4.36 4.11
C VAL A 154 0.04 -3.83 3.85
N ALA A 155 0.27 -3.15 2.74
CA ALA A 155 1.58 -2.60 2.39
C ALA A 155 1.55 -1.09 2.20
N VAL A 156 2.70 -0.46 2.44
CA VAL A 156 2.96 0.96 2.23
C VAL A 156 4.34 1.19 1.65
N ASP A 157 4.45 2.16 0.75
CA ASP A 157 5.72 2.75 0.33
C ASP A 157 5.90 4.08 1.03
N ILE A 158 6.98 4.21 1.83
CA ILE A 158 7.15 5.32 2.78
C ILE A 158 8.58 5.82 2.86
N THR A 159 8.72 7.06 3.33
CA THR A 159 10.00 7.65 3.73
C THR A 159 9.91 8.40 5.05
N LEU A 160 11.07 8.76 5.60
CA LEU A 160 11.18 9.65 6.75
C LEU A 160 11.22 11.12 6.29
N ILE A 161 10.51 11.97 7.04
CA ILE A 161 10.59 13.42 6.92
C ILE A 161 11.07 14.05 8.24
N ASN A 162 11.77 15.15 8.15
CA ASN A 162 12.05 16.00 9.30
C ASN A 162 10.83 16.88 9.59
N LEU A 163 10.21 16.74 10.74
CA LEU A 163 8.96 17.46 11.09
C LEU A 163 9.11 18.97 11.17
N LYS A 164 10.33 19.47 11.48
CA LYS A 164 10.58 20.90 11.56
C LYS A 164 10.65 21.56 10.17
N THR A 165 11.21 20.84 9.19
CA THR A 165 11.46 21.40 7.85
C THR A 165 10.47 20.88 6.80
N GLY A 166 9.77 19.78 7.07
CA GLY A 166 8.92 19.07 6.12
C GLY A 166 9.68 18.32 5.02
N ARG A 167 11.02 18.34 5.04
CA ARG A 167 11.83 17.73 3.99
C ARG A 167 12.09 16.26 4.28
N GLU A 168 12.12 15.46 3.22
CA GLU A 168 12.53 14.05 3.29
C GLU A 168 13.97 13.91 3.75
N LEU A 169 14.29 12.84 4.48
CA LEU A 169 15.66 12.45 4.76
C LEU A 169 16.28 11.88 3.49
N ASP A 170 17.59 12.09 3.34
CA ASP A 170 18.35 11.49 2.23
C ASP A 170 18.50 9.97 2.45
N MET A 171 17.77 9.20 1.67
CA MET A 171 17.77 7.74 1.68
C MET A 171 18.72 7.12 0.63
N GLY A 172 19.43 7.94 -0.17
CA GLY A 172 20.34 7.47 -1.22
C GLY A 172 19.64 6.98 -2.48
N GLY A 173 18.36 7.31 -2.65
CA GLY A 173 17.56 6.96 -3.82
C GLY A 173 16.13 7.46 -3.67
N ARG A 174 15.44 7.57 -4.79
CA ARG A 174 14.04 7.98 -4.83
C ARG A 174 13.09 6.80 -4.72
N HIS A 175 11.81 7.05 -4.49
CA HIS A 175 10.75 6.07 -4.67
C HIS A 175 10.79 5.50 -6.10
N ASP A 176 10.53 4.21 -6.22
CA ASP A 176 10.51 3.48 -7.51
C ASP A 176 11.83 3.48 -8.30
N LEU A 177 12.95 3.77 -7.69
CA LEU A 177 14.23 3.50 -8.34
C LEU A 177 14.47 1.98 -8.34
N LEU A 178 14.13 1.32 -9.45
CA LEU A 178 14.24 -0.13 -9.62
C LEU A 178 15.68 -0.50 -9.99
N ASP A 179 16.53 -0.53 -8.98
CA ASP A 179 17.98 -0.64 -9.08
C ASP A 179 18.56 -1.30 -7.83
N GLU A 180 19.75 -1.90 -7.92
CA GLU A 180 20.43 -2.54 -6.79
C GLU A 180 20.74 -1.55 -5.64
N SER A 181 20.91 -0.27 -5.97
CA SER A 181 21.08 0.78 -4.96
C SER A 181 19.86 0.97 -4.06
N SER A 182 18.69 0.49 -4.46
CA SER A 182 17.44 0.55 -3.69
C SER A 182 17.29 -0.55 -2.63
N ALA A 183 18.14 -1.56 -2.65
CA ALA A 183 18.16 -2.55 -1.57
C ALA A 183 18.41 -1.88 -0.22
N THR A 184 17.65 -2.27 0.82
CA THR A 184 17.72 -1.63 2.15
C THR A 184 19.14 -1.56 2.71
N CYS A 185 19.93 -2.62 2.51
CA CYS A 185 21.33 -2.69 2.91
C CYS A 185 22.28 -2.64 1.69
N SER A 186 22.01 -1.75 0.73
CA SER A 186 22.86 -1.63 -0.45
C SER A 186 24.27 -1.11 -0.09
N PRO A 187 25.33 -1.72 -0.63
CA PRO A 187 26.70 -1.19 -0.47
C PRO A 187 26.97 0.05 -1.36
N LEU A 188 26.01 0.43 -2.20
CA LEU A 188 26.16 1.53 -3.17
C LEU A 188 25.76 2.90 -2.62
N ILE A 189 25.37 2.98 -1.34
CA ILE A 189 24.95 4.21 -0.66
C ILE A 189 25.90 4.61 0.45
N THR A 190 25.83 5.86 0.90
CA THR A 190 26.66 6.35 2.01
C THR A 190 26.21 5.80 3.37
N GLU A 191 27.10 5.80 4.35
CA GLU A 191 26.78 5.39 5.74
C GLU A 191 25.61 6.20 6.32
N ARG A 192 25.50 7.49 6.02
CA ARG A 192 24.40 8.34 6.47
C ARG A 192 23.07 7.90 5.87
N GLN A 193 23.04 7.60 4.59
CA GLN A 193 21.84 7.10 3.89
C GLN A 193 21.45 5.73 4.42
N GLN A 194 22.43 4.87 4.66
CA GLN A 194 22.22 3.57 5.29
C GLN A 194 21.62 3.73 6.71
N ALA A 195 22.15 4.62 7.52
CA ALA A 195 21.61 4.90 8.87
C ALA A 195 20.14 5.39 8.81
N ASN A 196 19.80 6.24 7.83
CA ASN A 196 18.42 6.69 7.64
C ASN A 196 17.49 5.54 7.26
N ARG A 197 17.90 4.65 6.33
CA ARG A 197 17.11 3.45 5.96
C ARG A 197 16.92 2.51 7.13
N LEU A 198 17.98 2.27 7.92
CA LEU A 198 17.89 1.41 9.10
C LEU A 198 16.97 2.01 10.17
N LYS A 199 17.00 3.34 10.37
CA LYS A 199 16.06 4.00 11.28
C LYS A 199 14.61 3.82 10.87
N LEU A 200 14.30 3.95 9.58
CA LEU A 200 12.97 3.67 9.05
C LEU A 200 12.60 2.21 9.27
N ARG A 201 13.47 1.28 8.90
CA ARG A 201 13.24 -0.16 9.08
C ARG A 201 12.98 -0.50 10.55
N ASP A 202 13.80 -0.04 11.47
CA ASP A 202 13.67 -0.36 12.89
C ASP A 202 12.37 0.19 13.48
N ALA A 203 11.92 1.37 13.03
CA ALA A 203 10.63 1.94 13.43
C ALA A 203 9.44 1.09 12.92
N MET A 204 9.53 0.56 11.70
CA MET A 204 8.48 -0.27 11.10
C MET A 204 8.48 -1.69 11.67
N ASP A 205 9.65 -2.29 11.89
CA ASP A 205 9.79 -3.59 12.55
C ASP A 205 9.19 -3.57 13.98
N ALA A 206 9.39 -2.48 14.71
CA ALA A 206 8.85 -2.30 16.07
C ALA A 206 7.32 -2.34 16.15
N VAL A 207 6.62 -2.09 15.04
CA VAL A 207 5.16 -2.16 14.94
C VAL A 207 4.65 -3.38 14.17
N GLY A 208 5.56 -4.32 13.81
CA GLY A 208 5.24 -5.59 13.17
C GLY A 208 5.19 -5.53 11.64
N MET A 209 5.58 -4.43 11.03
CA MET A 209 5.66 -4.30 9.57
C MET A 209 7.06 -4.70 9.07
N ARG A 210 7.12 -5.58 8.09
CA ARG A 210 8.37 -6.12 7.52
C ARG A 210 8.78 -5.36 6.28
N ASN A 211 10.07 -5.14 6.12
CA ASN A 211 10.64 -4.54 4.91
C ASN A 211 10.82 -5.59 3.80
N TYR A 212 10.56 -5.19 2.56
CA TYR A 212 11.01 -5.92 1.37
C TYR A 212 12.46 -5.52 1.07
N SER A 213 13.40 -6.42 1.26
CA SER A 213 14.83 -6.11 1.27
C SER A 213 15.39 -5.47 0.01
N LYS A 214 14.72 -5.59 -1.14
CA LYS A 214 15.11 -4.96 -2.41
C LYS A 214 14.67 -3.50 -2.53
N GLU A 215 13.73 -3.06 -1.69
CA GLU A 215 13.09 -1.74 -1.74
C GLU A 215 13.05 -1.15 -0.33
N TRP A 216 13.93 -0.20 -0.05
CA TRP A 216 14.06 0.40 1.28
C TRP A 216 12.80 1.11 1.76
N TRP A 217 11.89 1.48 0.85
CA TRP A 217 10.63 2.17 1.14
C TRP A 217 9.46 1.24 1.40
N HIS A 218 9.51 -0.05 0.94
CA HIS A 218 8.39 -0.97 0.95
C HIS A 218 8.28 -1.76 2.25
N TYR A 219 7.14 -1.62 2.95
CA TYR A 219 6.83 -2.30 4.20
C TYR A 219 5.45 -2.92 4.17
N TYR A 220 5.27 -4.07 4.81
CA TYR A 220 3.98 -4.77 4.84
C TYR A 220 3.77 -5.53 6.14
N LEU A 221 2.50 -5.68 6.58
CA LEU A 221 2.11 -6.63 7.61
C LEU A 221 2.12 -8.05 7.03
N ASN A 222 2.64 -9.02 7.79
CA ASN A 222 2.74 -10.41 7.33
C ASN A 222 1.38 -11.14 7.30
N GLU A 223 0.36 -10.59 7.91
CA GLU A 223 -0.98 -11.16 7.97
C GLU A 223 -1.77 -10.79 6.70
N ARG A 224 -1.63 -11.64 5.72
CA ARG A 224 -2.44 -11.60 4.50
C ARG A 224 -3.86 -12.05 4.81
N GLY A 225 -4.70 -11.42 5.52
CA GLY A 225 -6.09 -11.76 5.74
C GLY A 225 -6.73 -12.70 4.68
N THR A 226 -7.93 -12.55 4.30
CA THR A 226 -8.54 -13.27 3.15
C THR A 226 -7.78 -12.95 1.86
N CYS A 227 -7.46 -13.97 1.05
CA CYS A 227 -6.67 -13.85 -0.19
C CYS A 227 -7.43 -13.14 -1.34
N TYR A 228 -8.14 -12.05 -1.07
CA TYR A 228 -8.85 -11.28 -2.08
C TYR A 228 -7.99 -10.12 -2.57
N GLN A 229 -7.97 -9.89 -3.87
CA GLN A 229 -7.46 -8.63 -4.44
C GLN A 229 -8.59 -7.62 -4.49
N TYR A 230 -8.33 -6.41 -4.00
CA TYR A 230 -9.31 -5.35 -4.03
C TYR A 230 -9.10 -4.47 -5.26
N ASN A 231 -10.20 -3.98 -5.84
CA ASN A 231 -10.16 -3.19 -7.07
C ASN A 231 -11.17 -2.02 -7.06
N PHE A 232 -11.48 -1.49 -5.88
CA PHE A 232 -12.23 -0.25 -5.79
C PHE A 232 -11.31 0.94 -6.14
N PRO A 233 -11.82 2.01 -6.79
CA PRO A 233 -10.98 3.16 -7.14
C PRO A 233 -10.57 3.95 -5.90
N LEU A 234 -9.37 4.55 -5.90
CA LEU A 234 -9.02 5.58 -4.94
C LEU A 234 -9.71 6.87 -5.37
N ASN A 235 -10.78 7.24 -4.69
CA ASN A 235 -11.39 8.56 -4.82
C ASN A 235 -11.70 9.08 -3.42
N ASP A 236 -11.70 10.42 -3.26
CA ASP A 236 -11.98 11.06 -1.98
C ASP A 236 -13.45 10.96 -1.55
N GLU A 237 -14.32 10.43 -2.40
CA GLU A 237 -15.79 10.43 -2.23
C GLU A 237 -16.38 9.06 -1.85
N LEU A 238 -15.60 7.99 -1.77
CA LEU A 238 -16.10 6.60 -1.60
C LEU A 238 -16.72 6.29 -0.24
N LEU A 239 -16.92 7.25 0.64
CA LEU A 239 -17.27 7.00 2.04
C LEU A 239 -18.47 7.77 2.56
N THR A 240 -19.50 7.91 1.77
CA THR A 240 -20.80 8.30 2.32
C THR A 240 -21.84 7.25 1.97
N HIS A 241 -21.76 6.10 2.65
CA HIS A 241 -22.95 5.23 2.77
C HIS A 241 -22.84 4.38 4.02
#